data_a635329df1f391424dad4f1e14c90fa7
#
_entry.id   a635329df1f391424dad4f1e14c90fa7
#
_cell.length_a   1.000
_cell.length_b   1.000
_cell.length_c   1.000
_cell.angle_alpha   90.00
_cell.angle_beta   90.00
_cell.angle_gamma   90.00
#
_symmetry.space_group_name_H-M   'P 1'
#
loop_
_entity.id
_entity.type
_entity.pdbx_description
1 polymer ?
#
loop_
_entity_poly.entity_id
_entity_poly.type
_entity_poly.pdbx_seq_one_letter_code
_entity_poly.pdbx_strand_id
1 'polypeptide(L)'
;MTPDCWQVTPILLEPRMPDIRIATPEDIDDIAPLVDGYRQFYRQPSDPEGARAFLGERYRRGDAHLLVAHDAGGTAVGFAQLFPVPSTTTLGSRWILNDLFVVPEGRCRGIGSALLQAARELASDHGVAQLMLRTQVDNTAAQSRYRALGWKRDDAFHTFLLSV
;
A
#
# COMPACT_ATOMS: atom_id res chain seq x y z
N MET A 1 56.18 -13.75 -16.56
CA MET A 1 55.18 -14.36 -15.68
C MET A 1 54.47 -13.24 -14.95
N THR A 2 53.32 -12.83 -15.42
CA THR A 2 52.46 -11.82 -14.79
C THR A 2 51.40 -12.58 -14.02
N PRO A 3 51.16 -12.29 -12.73
CA PRO A 3 50.11 -12.94 -11.98
C PRO A 3 48.74 -12.39 -12.35
N ASP A 4 47.81 -13.28 -12.49
CA ASP A 4 46.43 -13.06 -12.88
C ASP A 4 45.70 -12.05 -12.00
N CYS A 5 45.07 -11.10 -12.67
CA CYS A 5 44.08 -10.23 -12.07
C CYS A 5 42.89 -11.05 -11.59
N TRP A 6 42.64 -11.03 -10.32
CA TRP A 6 41.41 -11.49 -9.70
C TRP A 6 40.23 -10.69 -10.27
N GLN A 7 39.51 -11.29 -11.20
CA GLN A 7 38.19 -10.80 -11.60
C GLN A 7 37.24 -11.04 -10.44
N VAL A 8 37.08 -10.02 -9.61
CA VAL A 8 35.97 -9.97 -8.68
C VAL A 8 34.71 -9.73 -9.52
N THR A 9 33.99 -10.80 -9.81
CA THR A 9 32.65 -10.70 -10.38
C THR A 9 31.82 -9.91 -9.36
N PRO A 10 31.24 -8.77 -9.73
CA PRO A 10 30.31 -8.09 -8.84
C PRO A 10 29.16 -9.06 -8.57
N ILE A 11 28.98 -9.43 -7.32
CA ILE A 11 27.78 -10.12 -6.86
C ILE A 11 26.66 -9.12 -7.12
N LEU A 12 25.92 -9.30 -8.22
CA LEU A 12 24.66 -8.64 -8.43
C LEU A 12 23.75 -9.16 -7.31
N LEU A 13 23.68 -8.40 -6.21
CA LEU A 13 22.63 -8.59 -5.22
C LEU A 13 21.31 -8.40 -5.98
N GLU A 14 20.63 -9.51 -6.26
CA GLU A 14 19.25 -9.49 -6.72
C GLU A 14 18.49 -8.51 -5.84
N PRO A 15 17.69 -7.60 -6.39
CA PRO A 15 16.89 -6.68 -5.58
C PRO A 15 16.00 -7.54 -4.69
N ARG A 16 16.37 -7.64 -3.41
CA ARG A 16 15.61 -8.41 -2.44
C ARG A 16 14.21 -7.83 -2.39
N MET A 17 13.23 -8.69 -2.64
CA MET A 17 11.82 -8.31 -2.59
C MET A 17 11.53 -7.67 -1.23
N PRO A 18 10.72 -6.60 -1.19
CA PRO A 18 10.32 -5.97 0.07
C PRO A 18 9.62 -7.01 0.96
N ASP A 19 9.90 -6.96 2.25
CA ASP A 19 9.15 -7.73 3.23
C ASP A 19 7.81 -7.02 3.49
N ILE A 20 6.71 -7.69 3.11
CA ILE A 20 5.36 -7.15 3.28
C ILE A 20 4.59 -8.03 4.23
N ARG A 21 4.02 -7.42 5.25
CA ARG A 21 3.22 -8.12 6.25
C ARG A 21 2.09 -7.26 6.80
N ILE A 22 1.17 -7.87 7.51
CA ILE A 22 0.16 -7.16 8.29
C ILE A 22 0.89 -6.41 9.40
N ALA A 23 0.56 -5.13 9.56
CA ALA A 23 1.12 -4.28 10.60
C ALA A 23 0.62 -4.68 11.98
N THR A 24 1.50 -4.56 12.96
CA THR A 24 1.21 -4.74 14.38
C THR A 24 1.16 -3.36 15.08
N PRO A 25 0.74 -3.27 16.35
CA PRO A 25 0.77 -2.00 17.09
C PRO A 25 2.15 -1.34 17.14
N GLU A 26 3.20 -2.15 17.16
CA GLU A 26 4.59 -1.69 17.22
C GLU A 26 5.02 -0.98 15.93
N ASP A 27 4.37 -1.27 14.81
CA ASP A 27 4.66 -0.63 13.52
C ASP A 27 4.03 0.75 13.37
N ILE A 28 3.10 1.13 14.22
CA ILE A 28 2.33 2.37 14.07
C ILE A 28 3.27 3.58 14.06
N ASP A 29 4.31 3.58 14.87
CA ASP A 29 5.27 4.67 14.97
C ASP A 29 6.10 4.81 13.69
N ASP A 30 6.41 3.71 13.02
CA ASP A 30 7.16 3.69 11.76
C ASP A 30 6.26 4.00 10.55
N ILE A 31 4.97 3.66 10.62
CA ILE A 31 4.01 3.91 9.54
C ILE A 31 3.44 5.34 9.60
N ALA A 32 3.31 5.94 10.77
CA ALA A 32 2.73 7.28 10.93
C ALA A 32 3.42 8.35 10.06
N PRO A 33 4.78 8.40 9.94
CA PRO A 33 5.45 9.30 9.02
C PRO A 33 5.11 9.02 7.54
N LEU A 34 4.87 7.76 7.17
CA LEU A 34 4.46 7.40 5.81
C LEU A 34 3.04 7.89 5.50
N VAL A 35 2.13 7.78 6.47
CA VAL A 35 0.76 8.32 6.36
C VAL A 35 0.81 9.85 6.27
N ASP A 36 1.65 10.51 7.05
CA ASP A 36 1.83 11.96 6.95
C ASP A 36 2.40 12.37 5.57
N GLY A 37 3.38 11.66 5.05
CA GLY A 37 3.89 11.86 3.69
C GLY A 37 2.83 11.65 2.61
N TYR A 38 1.95 10.66 2.77
CA TYR A 38 0.79 10.43 1.90
C TYR A 38 -0.21 11.59 1.95
N ARG A 39 -0.51 12.12 3.15
CA ARG A 39 -1.37 13.29 3.32
C ARG A 39 -0.79 14.51 2.62
N GLN A 40 0.51 14.76 2.77
CA GLN A 40 1.21 15.86 2.10
C GLN A 40 1.19 15.71 0.56
N PHE A 41 1.28 14.49 0.04
CA PHE A 41 1.09 14.24 -1.40
C PHE A 41 -0.28 14.73 -1.88
N TYR A 42 -1.31 14.64 -1.04
CA TYR A 42 -2.64 15.20 -1.29
C TYR A 42 -2.82 16.64 -0.77
N ARG A 43 -1.71 17.37 -0.57
CA ARG A 43 -1.68 18.80 -0.18
C ARG A 43 -2.32 19.08 1.18
N GLN A 44 -2.36 18.09 2.06
CA GLN A 44 -2.73 18.30 3.45
C GLN A 44 -1.52 18.81 4.24
N PRO A 45 -1.72 19.64 5.28
CA PRO A 45 -0.64 20.03 6.16
C PRO A 45 -0.05 18.82 6.88
N SER A 46 1.25 18.87 7.19
CA SER A 46 1.91 17.84 7.99
C SER A 46 1.30 17.75 9.37
N ASP A 47 1.00 16.53 9.80
CA ASP A 47 0.46 16.21 11.12
C ASP A 47 0.81 14.76 11.49
N PRO A 48 2.06 14.48 11.86
CA PRO A 48 2.51 13.13 12.22
C PRO A 48 1.79 12.56 13.44
N GLU A 49 1.49 13.41 14.42
CA GLU A 49 0.77 12.99 15.63
C GLU A 49 -0.68 12.60 15.32
N GLY A 50 -1.36 13.39 14.49
CA GLY A 50 -2.70 13.06 14.00
C GLY A 50 -2.70 11.76 13.18
N ALA A 51 -1.70 11.54 12.34
CA ALA A 51 -1.53 10.30 11.59
C ALA A 51 -1.36 9.09 12.54
N ARG A 52 -0.52 9.23 13.56
CA ARG A 52 -0.31 8.21 14.59
C ARG A 52 -1.59 7.91 15.36
N ALA A 53 -2.29 8.94 15.83
CA ALA A 53 -3.54 8.79 16.56
C ALA A 53 -4.61 8.10 15.71
N PHE A 54 -4.72 8.48 14.44
CA PHE A 54 -5.64 7.86 13.49
C PHE A 54 -5.36 6.36 13.30
N LEU A 55 -4.11 5.98 13.06
CA LEU A 55 -3.71 4.58 12.90
C LEU A 55 -3.99 3.76 14.18
N GLY A 56 -3.63 4.30 15.34
CA GLY A 56 -3.88 3.65 16.63
C GLY A 56 -5.37 3.42 16.87
N GLU A 57 -6.22 4.38 16.52
CA GLU A 57 -7.67 4.24 16.64
C GLU A 57 -8.23 3.18 15.67
N ARG A 58 -7.76 3.14 14.42
CA ARG A 58 -8.16 2.10 13.45
C ARG A 58 -7.76 0.71 13.94
N TYR A 59 -6.54 0.58 14.46
CA TYR A 59 -6.06 -0.67 15.02
C TYR A 59 -6.91 -1.11 16.22
N ARG A 60 -7.14 -0.21 17.18
CA ARG A 60 -7.92 -0.49 18.38
C ARG A 60 -9.37 -0.89 18.07
N ARG A 61 -9.97 -0.31 17.04
CA ARG A 61 -11.33 -0.66 16.58
C ARG A 61 -11.37 -1.92 15.75
N GLY A 62 -10.27 -2.34 15.14
CA GLY A 62 -10.25 -3.46 14.22
C GLY A 62 -11.09 -3.22 12.95
N ASP A 63 -11.27 -1.96 12.56
CA ASP A 63 -12.12 -1.55 11.43
C ASP A 63 -11.34 -1.34 10.13
N ALA A 64 -10.03 -1.55 10.16
CA ALA A 64 -9.14 -1.47 9.00
C ALA A 64 -8.08 -2.57 9.04
N HIS A 65 -7.61 -2.97 7.86
CA HIS A 65 -6.42 -3.79 7.70
C HIS A 65 -5.28 -2.91 7.20
N LEU A 66 -4.13 -3.03 7.83
CA LEU A 66 -2.94 -2.26 7.50
C LEU A 66 -1.80 -3.19 7.12
N LEU A 67 -1.25 -2.98 5.92
CA LEU A 67 -0.05 -3.67 5.44
C LEU A 67 1.12 -2.70 5.47
N VAL A 68 2.28 -3.20 5.86
CA VAL A 68 3.55 -2.45 5.86
C VAL A 68 4.57 -3.16 4.99
N ALA A 69 5.33 -2.40 4.24
CA ALA A 69 6.46 -2.87 3.44
C ALA A 69 7.76 -2.37 4.06
N HIS A 70 8.69 -3.29 4.34
CA HIS A 70 10.03 -2.97 4.81
C HIS A 70 11.07 -3.22 3.72
N ASP A 71 12.08 -2.40 3.69
CA ASP A 71 13.25 -2.63 2.86
C ASP A 71 14.18 -3.70 3.46
N ALA A 72 15.30 -3.98 2.79
CA ALA A 72 16.29 -4.97 3.24
C ALA A 72 16.95 -4.60 4.58
N GLY A 73 16.91 -3.33 4.98
CA GLY A 73 17.41 -2.81 6.26
C GLY A 73 16.37 -2.85 7.38
N GLY A 74 15.14 -3.27 7.09
CA GLY A 74 14.03 -3.30 8.05
C GLY A 74 13.34 -1.94 8.24
N THR A 75 13.61 -0.97 7.37
CA THR A 75 12.94 0.35 7.41
C THR A 75 11.60 0.29 6.70
N ALA A 76 10.54 0.82 7.30
CA ALA A 76 9.24 0.94 6.66
C ALA A 76 9.32 1.93 5.48
N VAL A 77 9.02 1.45 4.27
CA VAL A 77 9.14 2.22 3.02
C VAL A 77 7.83 2.35 2.26
N GLY A 78 6.77 1.73 2.74
CA GLY A 78 5.44 1.84 2.15
C GLY A 78 4.38 1.19 3.02
N PHE A 79 3.13 1.55 2.75
CA PHE A 79 1.98 0.94 3.41
C PHE A 79 0.78 0.84 2.47
N ALA A 80 -0.16 -0.02 2.81
CA ALA A 80 -1.50 -0.04 2.24
C ALA A 80 -2.54 -0.20 3.35
N GLN A 81 -3.65 0.55 3.25
CA GLN A 81 -4.75 0.47 4.20
C GLN A 81 -6.05 0.09 3.49
N LEU A 82 -6.74 -0.90 4.05
CA LEU A 82 -7.98 -1.43 3.51
C LEU A 82 -9.09 -1.32 4.56
N PHE A 83 -10.27 -0.93 4.10
CA PHE A 83 -11.47 -0.84 4.93
C PHE A 83 -12.52 -1.83 4.47
N PRO A 84 -12.94 -2.77 5.34
CA PRO A 84 -14.09 -3.62 5.09
C PRO A 84 -15.38 -2.79 4.99
N VAL A 85 -16.17 -3.05 3.97
CA VAL A 85 -17.50 -2.44 3.80
C VAL A 85 -18.52 -3.55 3.60
N PRO A 86 -19.49 -3.72 4.50
CA PRO A 86 -20.59 -4.65 4.29
C PRO A 86 -21.38 -4.32 3.02
N SER A 87 -21.76 -5.34 2.30
CA SER A 87 -22.54 -5.23 1.07
C SER A 87 -23.84 -6.02 1.17
N THR A 88 -24.95 -5.32 1.19
CA THR A 88 -26.29 -5.94 1.23
C THR A 88 -26.59 -6.71 -0.06
N THR A 89 -26.14 -6.20 -1.20
CA THR A 89 -26.41 -6.83 -2.51
C THR A 89 -25.73 -8.18 -2.67
N THR A 90 -24.54 -8.36 -2.07
CA THR A 90 -23.80 -9.62 -2.11
C THR A 90 -23.92 -10.44 -0.84
N LEU A 91 -24.59 -9.92 0.20
CA LEU A 91 -24.67 -10.50 1.55
C LEU A 91 -23.30 -10.85 2.13
N GLY A 92 -22.29 -10.02 1.81
CA GLY A 92 -20.91 -10.25 2.17
C GLY A 92 -20.17 -8.95 2.45
N SER A 93 -18.87 -8.96 2.21
CA SER A 93 -18.00 -7.80 2.36
C SER A 93 -17.31 -7.45 1.05
N ARG A 94 -17.22 -6.16 0.76
CA ARG A 94 -16.31 -5.59 -0.22
C ARG A 94 -15.28 -4.77 0.54
N TRP A 95 -14.02 -4.85 0.17
CA TRP A 95 -13.00 -4.04 0.81
C TRP A 95 -12.57 -2.89 -0.09
N ILE A 96 -12.34 -1.74 0.52
CA ILE A 96 -11.79 -0.56 -0.15
C ILE A 96 -10.31 -0.49 0.20
N LEU A 97 -9.44 -0.65 -0.81
CA LEU A 97 -8.04 -0.25 -0.71
C LEU A 97 -8.03 1.27 -0.81
N ASN A 98 -8.07 1.92 0.37
CA ASN A 98 -8.26 3.36 0.46
C ASN A 98 -6.97 4.13 0.29
N ASP A 99 -5.88 3.62 0.84
CA ASP A 99 -4.59 4.27 0.87
C ASP A 99 -3.50 3.30 0.43
N LEU A 100 -2.62 3.77 -0.44
CA LEU A 100 -1.40 3.08 -0.84
C LEU A 100 -0.31 4.13 -1.09
N PHE A 101 0.78 4.01 -0.36
CA PHE A 101 1.90 4.93 -0.46
C PHE A 101 3.22 4.19 -0.41
N VAL A 102 4.19 4.67 -1.19
CA VAL A 102 5.60 4.25 -1.17
C VAL A 102 6.43 5.52 -1.16
N VAL A 103 7.41 5.58 -0.26
CA VAL A 103 8.36 6.70 -0.20
C VAL A 103 9.00 6.94 -1.56
N PRO A 104 9.35 8.19 -1.93
CA PRO A 104 9.92 8.49 -3.23
C PRO A 104 11.14 7.62 -3.58
N GLU A 105 12.02 7.36 -2.63
CA GLU A 105 13.25 6.57 -2.77
C GLU A 105 12.97 5.07 -3.00
N GLY A 106 11.79 4.60 -2.58
CA GLY A 106 11.32 3.21 -2.76
C GLY A 106 10.56 2.97 -4.04
N ARG A 107 10.22 4.04 -4.79
CA ARG A 107 9.43 3.92 -6.03
C ARG A 107 10.22 3.22 -7.14
N CYS A 108 9.49 2.70 -8.12
CA CYS A 108 10.04 1.95 -9.25
C CYS A 108 10.82 0.66 -8.89
N ARG A 109 10.72 0.20 -7.64
CA ARG A 109 11.33 -1.05 -7.14
C ARG A 109 10.31 -2.17 -6.94
N GLY A 110 9.10 -2.03 -7.47
CA GLY A 110 8.06 -3.06 -7.37
C GLY A 110 7.26 -3.06 -6.05
N ILE A 111 7.61 -2.22 -5.06
CA ILE A 111 6.99 -2.20 -3.71
C ILE A 111 5.48 -1.97 -3.79
N GLY A 112 5.03 -1.00 -4.60
CA GLY A 112 3.61 -0.73 -4.76
C GLY A 112 2.83 -1.90 -5.38
N SER A 113 3.45 -2.62 -6.33
CA SER A 113 2.85 -3.82 -6.91
C SER A 113 2.77 -4.96 -5.92
N ALA A 114 3.80 -5.12 -5.09
CA ALA A 114 3.84 -6.14 -4.05
C ALA A 114 2.80 -5.84 -2.95
N LEU A 115 2.62 -4.57 -2.55
CA LEU A 115 1.54 -4.16 -1.62
C LEU A 115 0.14 -4.44 -2.21
N LEU A 116 -0.07 -4.17 -3.51
CA LEU A 116 -1.35 -4.49 -4.18
C LEU A 116 -1.62 -5.99 -4.22
N GLN A 117 -0.59 -6.79 -4.44
CA GLN A 117 -0.70 -8.24 -4.44
C GLN A 117 -0.97 -8.77 -3.02
N ALA A 118 -0.26 -8.29 -2.01
CA ALA A 118 -0.49 -8.66 -0.62
C ALA A 118 -1.91 -8.28 -0.14
N ALA A 119 -2.40 -7.12 -0.58
CA ALA A 119 -3.77 -6.70 -0.30
C ALA A 119 -4.81 -7.65 -0.92
N ARG A 120 -4.56 -8.13 -2.15
CA ARG A 120 -5.40 -9.11 -2.82
C ARG A 120 -5.41 -10.46 -2.10
N GLU A 121 -4.23 -10.93 -1.69
CA GLU A 121 -4.08 -12.20 -0.95
C GLU A 121 -4.79 -12.11 0.38
N LEU A 122 -4.57 -11.04 1.16
CA LEU A 122 -5.24 -10.81 2.43
C LEU A 122 -6.78 -10.80 2.28
N ALA A 123 -7.30 -10.12 1.26
CA ALA A 123 -8.73 -10.10 0.99
C ALA A 123 -9.27 -11.49 0.62
N SER A 124 -8.53 -12.24 -0.20
CA SER A 124 -8.87 -13.60 -0.59
C SER A 124 -8.95 -14.54 0.64
N ASP A 125 -7.97 -14.44 1.53
CA ASP A 125 -7.92 -15.26 2.76
C ASP A 125 -9.10 -14.98 3.71
N HIS A 126 -9.67 -13.77 3.61
CA HIS A 126 -10.88 -13.38 4.35
C HIS A 126 -12.18 -13.65 3.57
N GLY A 127 -12.12 -14.34 2.44
CA GLY A 127 -13.30 -14.64 1.62
C GLY A 127 -13.95 -13.44 0.96
N VAL A 128 -13.19 -12.32 0.80
CA VAL A 128 -13.68 -11.11 0.17
C VAL A 128 -13.71 -11.29 -1.34
N ALA A 129 -14.89 -11.13 -1.93
CA ALA A 129 -15.07 -11.35 -3.37
C ALA A 129 -14.54 -10.18 -4.23
N GLN A 130 -14.45 -8.98 -3.69
CA GLN A 130 -14.09 -7.79 -4.45
C GLN A 130 -13.32 -6.77 -3.63
N LEU A 131 -12.20 -6.30 -4.22
CA LEU A 131 -11.49 -5.08 -3.82
C LEU A 131 -11.92 -3.92 -4.71
N MET A 132 -12.02 -2.73 -4.13
CA MET A 132 -12.24 -1.47 -4.84
C MET A 132 -11.16 -0.48 -4.46
N LEU A 133 -10.74 0.36 -5.41
CA LEU A 133 -9.90 1.54 -5.15
C LEU A 133 -10.37 2.72 -5.97
N ARG A 134 -9.97 3.92 -5.58
CA ARG A 134 -10.11 5.15 -6.37
C ARG A 134 -8.74 5.78 -6.59
N THR A 135 -8.54 6.35 -7.75
CA THR A 135 -7.34 7.10 -8.10
C THR A 135 -7.72 8.33 -8.92
N GLN A 136 -6.84 9.33 -8.94
CA GLN A 136 -7.04 10.51 -9.76
C GLN A 136 -7.06 10.16 -11.25
N VAL A 137 -7.88 10.86 -12.01
CA VAL A 137 -8.06 10.59 -13.45
C VAL A 137 -6.80 10.87 -14.28
N ASP A 138 -5.93 11.72 -13.78
CA ASP A 138 -4.64 12.09 -14.37
C ASP A 138 -3.45 11.23 -13.86
N ASN A 139 -3.66 10.38 -12.86
CA ASN A 139 -2.64 9.45 -12.35
C ASN A 139 -2.49 8.22 -13.28
N THR A 140 -2.02 8.48 -14.50
CA THR A 140 -1.88 7.45 -15.55
C THR A 140 -0.90 6.34 -15.18
N ALA A 141 0.15 6.67 -14.42
CA ALA A 141 1.14 5.69 -13.97
C ALA A 141 0.51 4.64 -13.04
N ALA A 142 -0.27 5.07 -12.05
CA ALA A 142 -0.99 4.16 -11.16
C ALA A 142 -2.03 3.34 -11.92
N GLN A 143 -2.82 3.97 -12.79
CA GLN A 143 -3.83 3.30 -13.61
C GLN A 143 -3.23 2.20 -14.49
N SER A 144 -2.06 2.46 -15.10
CA SER A 144 -1.35 1.46 -15.91
C SER A 144 -0.92 0.26 -15.04
N ARG A 145 -0.47 0.51 -13.82
CA ARG A 145 -0.10 -0.53 -12.86
C ARG A 145 -1.31 -1.36 -12.44
N TYR A 146 -2.43 -0.72 -12.14
CA TYR A 146 -3.66 -1.44 -11.78
C TYR A 146 -4.11 -2.36 -12.91
N ARG A 147 -4.17 -1.88 -14.15
CA ARG A 147 -4.53 -2.71 -15.31
C ARG A 147 -3.59 -3.91 -15.47
N ALA A 148 -2.28 -3.70 -15.33
CA ALA A 148 -1.28 -4.76 -15.43
C ALA A 148 -1.46 -5.85 -14.35
N LEU A 149 -2.04 -5.50 -13.19
CA LEU A 149 -2.36 -6.42 -12.09
C LEU A 149 -3.79 -6.98 -12.16
N GLY A 150 -4.50 -6.75 -13.25
CA GLY A 150 -5.84 -7.31 -13.47
C GLY A 150 -7.01 -6.50 -12.93
N TRP A 151 -6.75 -5.27 -12.41
CA TRP A 151 -7.82 -4.37 -12.02
C TRP A 151 -8.55 -3.83 -13.24
N LYS A 152 -9.86 -3.69 -13.13
CA LYS A 152 -10.71 -3.15 -14.20
C LYS A 152 -11.35 -1.86 -13.73
N ARG A 153 -11.40 -0.85 -14.62
CA ARG A 153 -12.15 0.36 -14.33
C ARG A 153 -13.65 0.03 -14.34
N ASP A 154 -14.36 0.56 -13.36
CA ASP A 154 -15.80 0.48 -13.29
C ASP A 154 -16.40 1.69 -14.04
N ASP A 155 -17.09 1.44 -15.12
CA ASP A 155 -17.73 2.45 -15.93
C ASP A 155 -19.27 2.43 -15.76
N ALA A 156 -19.79 1.53 -14.88
CA ALA A 156 -21.22 1.38 -14.65
C ALA A 156 -21.78 2.34 -13.59
N PHE A 157 -20.92 2.97 -12.78
CA PHE A 157 -21.34 3.83 -11.67
C PHE A 157 -20.62 5.17 -11.66
N HIS A 158 -21.35 6.22 -11.33
CA HIS A 158 -20.79 7.51 -11.00
C HIS A 158 -20.63 7.66 -9.48
N THR A 159 -19.60 8.37 -9.04
CA THR A 159 -19.45 8.77 -7.65
C THR A 159 -19.97 10.19 -7.47
N PHE A 160 -20.86 10.40 -6.51
CA PHE A 160 -21.34 11.71 -6.10
C PHE A 160 -20.82 12.03 -4.69
N LEU A 161 -20.41 13.27 -4.47
CA LEU A 161 -19.91 13.76 -3.19
C LEU A 161 -20.82 14.87 -2.70
N LEU A 162 -21.14 14.88 -1.40
CA LEU A 162 -21.88 15.94 -0.72
C LEU A 162 -21.06 16.39 0.49
N SER A 163 -20.77 17.68 0.57
CA SER A 163 -20.21 18.27 1.79
C SER A 163 -21.32 18.54 2.80
N VAL A 164 -21.09 18.18 4.04
CA VAL A 164 -22.00 18.36 5.17
C VAL A 164 -21.37 19.22 6.25
#